data_0a12b33c5bf532f312ca1cc5919a1e00
#
_entry.id   0a12b33c5bf532f312ca1cc5919a1e00
#
_cell.length_a   1.000
_cell.length_b   1.000
_cell.length_c   1.000
_cell.angle_alpha   90.00
_cell.angle_beta   90.00
_cell.angle_gamma   90.00
#
_symmetry.space_group_name_H-M   'P 1'
#
loop_
_entity.id
_entity.type
_entity.pdbx_description
1 polymer ?
#
loop_
_entity_poly.entity_id
_entity_poly.type
_entity_poly.pdbx_seq_one_letter_code
_entity_poly.pdbx_strand_id
1 'polypeptide(L)'
;MDELTTRKRNLWMFPLGTVGRDMMYNLVTNFLLTYILFTKGLTAAQLGTITAIMVAARVFDALNDPIMGNIIEQTRTRWGKFKPWLIAGIVLSCVVVTMVFSTKLVGWDFVVLFGVFYFCYSIAYTMHDISYWGLVPALSSDAEARDQFTSRATLFAGVGSTLAGIIIPMLTTGGNAIGGSAGEAYKIVAIGICIIAPAFLCFTIFGAKERREPANSKKSSAGLKKVVNTIAKNDQLRWIAVIFLIQQVGNGITVGGLGSTYIYFEYGYEGGLYSLFSIVGMSATAFLMIFYPAISRKINRKPLMNQMMLISLVGFALMLLSKVISAAGFALITAGYMLSNFGLYSYYLIMMISIINTVEYNEYKTGDRDEAIIASVRPFVTKMASAIIVMITTVSYILSGVTNYTNQISDFESAAAMGVITEAEKLVSIQKVVGSVGEGQKLILLLCMTILPCVLMLVSNYLYQKKYHLDEAEYARICKELQK
;
A
#
# COMPACT_ATOMS: atom_id res chain seq x y z
N MET A 1 -11.66 -21.98 -30.14
CA MET A 1 -11.70 -22.21 -28.69
C MET A 1 -12.93 -21.50 -28.18
N ASP A 2 -13.82 -22.21 -27.52
CA ASP A 2 -15.12 -21.73 -27.08
C ASP A 2 -14.94 -20.52 -26.11
N GLU A 3 -15.84 -19.56 -26.15
CA GLU A 3 -15.82 -18.34 -25.33
C GLU A 3 -15.78 -18.68 -23.83
N LEU A 4 -16.49 -19.74 -23.44
CA LEU A 4 -16.52 -20.27 -22.09
C LEU A 4 -15.14 -20.80 -21.62
N THR A 5 -14.42 -21.48 -22.50
CA THR A 5 -13.08 -22.01 -22.22
C THR A 5 -12.07 -20.87 -22.08
N THR A 6 -12.21 -19.82 -22.90
CA THR A 6 -11.39 -18.60 -22.82
C THR A 6 -11.66 -17.85 -21.51
N ARG A 7 -12.93 -17.70 -21.10
CA ARG A 7 -13.32 -17.08 -19.83
C ARG A 7 -12.72 -17.84 -18.64
N LYS A 8 -12.87 -19.16 -18.58
CA LYS A 8 -12.29 -20.01 -17.51
C LYS A 8 -10.77 -19.87 -17.43
N ARG A 9 -10.08 -19.84 -18.57
CA ARG A 9 -8.65 -19.64 -18.63
C ARG A 9 -8.24 -18.25 -18.12
N ASN A 10 -8.90 -17.19 -18.57
CA ASN A 10 -8.63 -15.82 -18.14
C ASN A 10 -8.85 -15.62 -16.63
N LEU A 11 -9.83 -16.33 -16.03
CA LEU A 11 -10.15 -16.28 -14.60
C LEU A 11 -8.98 -16.75 -13.69
N TRP A 12 -8.04 -17.51 -14.23
CA TRP A 12 -6.86 -17.96 -13.48
C TRP A 12 -5.57 -17.28 -13.96
N MET A 13 -5.40 -17.18 -15.27
CA MET A 13 -4.15 -16.68 -15.86
C MET A 13 -3.95 -15.18 -15.64
N PHE A 14 -5.03 -14.38 -15.71
CA PHE A 14 -4.93 -12.95 -15.47
C PHE A 14 -4.58 -12.61 -14.01
N PRO A 15 -5.29 -13.14 -13.00
CA PRO A 15 -5.01 -12.82 -11.59
C PRO A 15 -3.62 -13.22 -11.11
N LEU A 16 -3.06 -14.33 -11.58
CA LEU A 16 -1.74 -14.81 -11.17
C LEU A 16 -0.64 -13.75 -11.37
N GLY A 17 -0.76 -12.91 -12.39
CA GLY A 17 0.23 -11.85 -12.65
C GLY A 17 0.34 -10.80 -11.55
N THR A 18 -0.64 -10.69 -10.63
CA THR A 18 -0.55 -9.73 -9.52
C THR A 18 0.35 -10.20 -8.39
N VAL A 19 0.53 -11.49 -8.17
CA VAL A 19 1.27 -12.03 -7.02
C VAL A 19 2.66 -11.41 -6.93
N GLY A 20 3.48 -11.58 -7.95
CA GLY A 20 4.85 -11.05 -7.94
C GLY A 20 4.91 -9.52 -8.04
N ARG A 21 3.98 -8.90 -8.77
CA ARG A 21 3.83 -7.44 -8.83
C ARG A 21 3.62 -6.84 -7.44
N ASP A 22 2.69 -7.40 -6.68
CA ASP A 22 2.33 -6.87 -5.37
C ASP A 22 3.36 -7.23 -4.30
N MET A 23 4.13 -8.31 -4.47
CA MET A 23 5.35 -8.54 -3.67
C MET A 23 6.36 -7.41 -3.87
N MET A 24 6.64 -7.03 -5.12
CA MET A 24 7.57 -5.93 -5.44
C MET A 24 7.03 -4.58 -4.95
N TYR A 25 5.74 -4.33 -5.11
CA TYR A 25 5.10 -3.12 -4.60
C TYR A 25 5.23 -3.02 -3.07
N ASN A 26 4.99 -4.10 -2.35
CA ASN A 26 5.14 -4.16 -0.90
C ASN A 26 6.60 -3.91 -0.46
N LEU A 27 7.58 -4.50 -1.15
CA LEU A 27 9.00 -4.25 -0.88
C LEU A 27 9.32 -2.74 -0.95
N VAL A 28 8.84 -2.06 -2.00
CA VAL A 28 9.13 -0.63 -2.21
C VAL A 28 8.29 0.28 -1.31
N THR A 29 7.02 -0.05 -1.03
CA THR A 29 6.15 0.84 -0.24
C THR A 29 6.34 0.70 1.26
N ASN A 30 6.55 -0.52 1.76
CA ASN A 30 6.58 -0.80 3.19
C ASN A 30 7.99 -1.03 3.74
N PHE A 31 8.92 -1.54 2.92
CA PHE A 31 10.25 -1.93 3.40
C PHE A 31 11.41 -1.07 2.89
N LEU A 32 11.20 -0.26 1.86
CA LEU A 32 12.27 0.60 1.32
C LEU A 32 12.79 1.60 2.36
N LEU A 33 11.90 2.26 3.10
CA LEU A 33 12.31 3.20 4.14
C LEU A 33 13.01 2.48 5.30
N THR A 34 12.54 1.30 5.69
CA THR A 34 13.21 0.44 6.68
C THR A 34 14.60 0.02 6.20
N TYR A 35 14.72 -0.44 4.95
CA TYR A 35 16.03 -0.72 4.34
C TYR A 35 16.98 0.48 4.44
N ILE A 36 16.54 1.64 3.99
CA ILE A 36 17.34 2.86 4.01
C ILE A 36 17.80 3.20 5.45
N LEU A 37 16.88 3.12 6.39
CA LEU A 37 17.10 3.50 7.79
C LEU A 37 18.15 2.59 8.47
N PHE A 38 18.09 1.29 8.22
CA PHE A 38 18.95 0.31 8.89
C PHE A 38 20.22 -0.07 8.10
N THR A 39 20.41 0.43 6.86
CA THR A 39 21.56 0.03 6.02
C THR A 39 22.34 1.18 5.40
N LYS A 40 21.87 2.44 5.49
CA LYS A 40 22.52 3.55 4.77
C LYS A 40 23.16 4.62 5.66
N GLY A 41 22.96 4.59 6.98
CA GLY A 41 23.60 5.51 7.91
C GLY A 41 23.37 7.00 7.56
N LEU A 42 22.12 7.43 7.40
CA LEU A 42 21.78 8.74 6.88
C LEU A 42 21.60 9.79 7.98
N THR A 43 22.04 11.01 7.71
CA THR A 43 21.71 12.19 8.54
C THR A 43 20.24 12.55 8.43
N ALA A 44 19.71 13.31 9.40
CA ALA A 44 18.34 13.81 9.37
C ALA A 44 18.04 14.64 8.09
N ALA A 45 19.02 15.42 7.60
CA ALA A 45 18.87 16.19 6.36
C ALA A 45 18.75 15.28 5.12
N GLN A 46 19.56 14.24 5.04
CA GLN A 46 19.51 13.25 3.95
C GLN A 46 18.20 12.46 3.97
N LEU A 47 17.76 12.01 5.14
CA LEU A 47 16.49 11.31 5.31
C LEU A 47 15.31 12.22 4.96
N GLY A 48 15.34 13.50 5.37
CA GLY A 48 14.34 14.50 4.98
C GLY A 48 14.29 14.72 3.47
N THR A 49 15.46 14.77 2.81
CA THR A 49 15.53 14.92 1.34
C THR A 49 14.98 13.69 0.63
N ILE A 50 15.29 12.48 1.08
CA ILE A 50 14.69 11.23 0.54
C ILE A 50 13.17 11.27 0.67
N THR A 51 12.66 11.70 1.82
CA THR A 51 11.22 11.85 2.04
C THR A 51 10.61 12.87 1.08
N ALA A 52 11.25 14.02 0.89
CA ALA A 52 10.81 15.02 -0.08
C ALA A 52 10.77 14.46 -1.51
N ILE A 53 11.77 13.67 -1.91
CA ILE A 53 11.79 12.97 -3.20
C ILE A 53 10.62 12.00 -3.32
N MET A 54 10.34 11.20 -2.28
CA MET A 54 9.23 10.25 -2.28
C MET A 54 7.87 10.97 -2.40
N VAL A 55 7.69 12.07 -1.69
CA VAL A 55 6.47 12.91 -1.78
C VAL A 55 6.34 13.53 -3.17
N ALA A 56 7.42 14.11 -3.70
CA ALA A 56 7.44 14.70 -5.04
C ALA A 56 7.09 13.67 -6.13
N ALA A 57 7.60 12.44 -6.02
CA ALA A 57 7.25 11.37 -6.94
C ALA A 57 5.77 10.99 -6.89
N ARG A 58 5.12 11.02 -5.71
CA ARG A 58 3.67 10.77 -5.60
C ARG A 58 2.83 11.89 -6.25
N VAL A 59 3.28 13.13 -6.14
CA VAL A 59 2.64 14.24 -6.86
C VAL A 59 2.85 14.10 -8.37
N PHE A 60 4.06 13.71 -8.78
CA PHE A 60 4.37 13.43 -10.18
C PHE A 60 3.50 12.31 -10.76
N ASP A 61 3.25 11.22 -10.00
CA ASP A 61 2.36 10.12 -10.41
C ASP A 61 0.97 10.63 -10.80
N ALA A 62 0.42 11.59 -10.05
CA ALA A 62 -0.89 12.16 -10.33
C ALA A 62 -0.98 12.84 -11.72
N LEU A 63 0.15 13.37 -12.20
CA LEU A 63 0.27 13.97 -13.54
C LEU A 63 0.64 12.93 -14.60
N ASN A 64 1.48 11.96 -14.23
CA ASN A 64 1.97 10.93 -15.13
C ASN A 64 0.90 9.90 -15.50
N ASP A 65 0.00 9.55 -14.57
CA ASP A 65 -1.01 8.53 -14.81
C ASP A 65 -1.93 8.83 -16.03
N PRO A 66 -2.51 10.03 -16.18
CA PRO A 66 -3.29 10.35 -17.37
C PRO A 66 -2.47 10.37 -18.67
N ILE A 67 -1.21 10.82 -18.61
CA ILE A 67 -0.32 10.84 -19.77
C ILE A 67 -0.03 9.42 -20.22
N MET A 68 0.36 8.56 -19.27
CA MET A 68 0.66 7.17 -19.57
C MET A 68 -0.57 6.40 -20.06
N GLY A 69 -1.74 6.64 -19.46
CA GLY A 69 -3.00 6.08 -19.94
C GLY A 69 -3.28 6.43 -21.41
N ASN A 70 -3.05 7.67 -21.80
CA ASN A 70 -3.21 8.12 -23.18
C ASN A 70 -2.20 7.45 -24.15
N ILE A 71 -0.95 7.33 -23.74
CA ILE A 71 0.09 6.63 -24.53
C ILE A 71 -0.30 5.16 -24.75
N ILE A 72 -0.75 4.48 -23.71
CA ILE A 72 -1.18 3.08 -23.78
C ILE A 72 -2.40 2.93 -24.73
N GLU A 73 -3.38 3.82 -24.61
CA GLU A 73 -4.56 3.80 -25.48
C GLU A 73 -4.24 4.01 -26.96
N GLN A 74 -3.21 4.78 -27.27
CA GLN A 74 -2.75 5.03 -28.65
C GLN A 74 -1.86 3.91 -29.20
N THR A 75 -1.35 3.03 -28.34
CA THR A 75 -0.46 1.95 -28.73
C THR A 75 -1.17 0.90 -29.58
N ARG A 76 -0.57 0.53 -30.71
CA ARG A 76 -1.07 -0.50 -31.64
C ARG A 76 0.06 -1.45 -31.96
N THR A 77 0.05 -2.64 -31.36
CA THR A 77 1.03 -3.69 -31.62
C THR A 77 0.35 -5.02 -31.92
N ARG A 78 1.10 -5.95 -32.52
CA ARG A 78 0.62 -7.34 -32.76
C ARG A 78 0.32 -8.10 -31.46
N TRP A 79 0.82 -7.64 -30.31
CA TRP A 79 0.61 -8.24 -29.00
C TRP A 79 -0.54 -7.57 -28.21
N GLY A 80 -1.28 -6.65 -28.85
CA GLY A 80 -2.30 -5.82 -28.21
C GLY A 80 -1.75 -4.46 -27.79
N LYS A 81 -2.55 -3.69 -27.06
CA LYS A 81 -2.18 -2.36 -26.59
C LYS A 81 -1.56 -2.37 -25.19
N PHE A 82 -1.90 -3.35 -24.35
CA PHE A 82 -1.49 -3.40 -22.93
C PHE A 82 -0.23 -4.24 -22.67
N LYS A 83 -0.10 -5.40 -23.31
CA LYS A 83 0.99 -6.35 -23.04
C LYS A 83 2.40 -5.77 -23.23
N PRO A 84 2.71 -4.96 -24.24
CA PRO A 84 4.02 -4.35 -24.37
C PRO A 84 4.41 -3.48 -23.16
N TRP A 85 3.46 -2.73 -22.64
CA TRP A 85 3.67 -1.86 -21.48
C TRP A 85 3.76 -2.63 -20.16
N LEU A 86 3.04 -3.74 -20.04
CA LEU A 86 3.22 -4.68 -18.93
C LEU A 86 4.64 -5.21 -18.86
N ILE A 87 5.20 -5.64 -20.01
CA ILE A 87 6.55 -6.17 -20.08
C ILE A 87 7.58 -5.06 -19.80
N ALA A 88 7.46 -3.92 -20.48
CA ALA A 88 8.37 -2.80 -20.30
C ALA A 88 8.36 -2.30 -18.84
N GLY A 89 7.17 -2.15 -18.25
CA GLY A 89 7.01 -1.69 -16.88
C GLY A 89 7.61 -2.63 -15.85
N ILE A 90 7.37 -3.96 -15.94
CA ILE A 90 7.93 -4.90 -14.98
C ILE A 90 9.45 -5.02 -15.11
N VAL A 91 9.99 -5.06 -16.33
CA VAL A 91 11.44 -5.17 -16.57
C VAL A 91 12.15 -3.93 -16.04
N LEU A 92 11.66 -2.74 -16.37
CA LEU A 92 12.26 -1.50 -15.87
C LEU A 92 12.14 -1.39 -14.34
N SER A 93 11.00 -1.78 -13.75
CA SER A 93 10.85 -1.82 -12.29
C SER A 93 11.85 -2.78 -11.65
N CYS A 94 12.05 -3.98 -12.21
CA CYS A 94 13.02 -4.94 -11.68
C CYS A 94 14.46 -4.40 -11.77
N VAL A 95 14.83 -3.74 -12.86
CA VAL A 95 16.17 -3.14 -13.00
C VAL A 95 16.37 -2.07 -11.92
N VAL A 96 15.41 -1.16 -11.77
CA VAL A 96 15.50 -0.07 -10.79
C VAL A 96 15.53 -0.59 -9.36
N VAL A 97 14.64 -1.52 -9.01
CA VAL A 97 14.59 -2.14 -7.68
C VAL A 97 15.91 -2.84 -7.37
N THR A 98 16.42 -3.64 -8.29
CA THR A 98 17.72 -4.31 -8.12
C THR A 98 18.85 -3.30 -7.89
N MET A 99 18.89 -2.19 -8.64
CA MET A 99 19.90 -1.16 -8.47
C MET A 99 19.84 -0.47 -7.11
N VAL A 100 18.63 -0.08 -6.66
CA VAL A 100 18.43 0.60 -5.36
C VAL A 100 18.85 -0.29 -4.19
N PHE A 101 18.45 -1.56 -4.21
CA PHE A 101 18.77 -2.49 -3.12
C PHE A 101 20.18 -3.12 -3.21
N SER A 102 20.87 -2.98 -4.34
CA SER A 102 22.25 -3.50 -4.52
C SER A 102 23.33 -2.45 -4.41
N THR A 103 22.98 -1.15 -4.39
CA THR A 103 23.98 -0.08 -4.35
C THR A 103 24.73 -0.04 -3.02
N LYS A 104 26.04 0.15 -3.11
CA LYS A 104 26.92 0.40 -1.95
C LYS A 104 27.09 1.88 -1.63
N LEU A 105 26.48 2.78 -2.40
CA LEU A 105 26.55 4.21 -2.15
C LEU A 105 25.88 4.56 -0.82
N VAL A 106 26.42 5.55 -0.15
CA VAL A 106 25.94 6.13 1.12
C VAL A 106 25.92 7.64 1.04
N GLY A 107 25.36 8.29 2.05
CA GLY A 107 25.37 9.74 2.12
C GLY A 107 24.64 10.42 0.96
N TRP A 108 25.13 11.56 0.51
CA TRP A 108 24.50 12.35 -0.56
C TRP A 108 24.54 11.67 -1.93
N ASP A 109 25.56 10.86 -2.21
CA ASP A 109 25.64 10.10 -3.48
C ASP A 109 24.49 9.08 -3.56
N PHE A 110 24.15 8.45 -2.43
CA PHE A 110 22.97 7.59 -2.36
C PHE A 110 21.67 8.41 -2.56
N VAL A 111 21.54 9.59 -1.96
CA VAL A 111 20.33 10.42 -2.09
C VAL A 111 20.10 10.82 -3.55
N VAL A 112 21.15 11.23 -4.27
CA VAL A 112 21.04 11.56 -5.70
C VAL A 112 20.63 10.36 -6.55
N LEU A 113 21.31 9.23 -6.35
CA LEU A 113 20.98 7.98 -7.03
C LEU A 113 19.53 7.56 -6.75
N PHE A 114 19.13 7.61 -5.48
CA PHE A 114 17.79 7.30 -5.03
C PHE A 114 16.74 8.16 -5.74
N GLY A 115 16.99 9.47 -5.84
CA GLY A 115 16.09 10.40 -6.52
C GLY A 115 15.82 9.99 -7.97
N VAL A 116 16.88 9.76 -8.74
CA VAL A 116 16.77 9.33 -10.14
C VAL A 116 16.00 8.01 -10.25
N PHE A 117 16.42 7.00 -9.49
CA PHE A 117 15.82 5.67 -9.59
C PHE A 117 14.40 5.63 -9.04
N TYR A 118 14.07 6.39 -8.01
CA TYR A 118 12.71 6.39 -7.46
C TYR A 118 11.70 6.99 -8.46
N PHE A 119 12.06 8.05 -9.19
CA PHE A 119 11.23 8.56 -10.30
C PHE A 119 11.14 7.56 -11.46
N CYS A 120 12.24 6.91 -11.83
CA CYS A 120 12.21 5.84 -12.83
C CYS A 120 11.30 4.67 -12.41
N TYR A 121 11.35 4.28 -11.13
CA TYR A 121 10.44 3.27 -10.59
C TYR A 121 8.98 3.72 -10.67
N SER A 122 8.70 4.96 -10.30
CA SER A 122 7.35 5.54 -10.37
C SER A 122 6.77 5.45 -11.79
N ILE A 123 7.54 5.85 -12.80
CA ILE A 123 7.14 5.75 -14.22
C ILE A 123 6.92 4.27 -14.61
N ALA A 124 7.88 3.41 -14.29
CA ALA A 124 7.83 2.00 -14.65
C ALA A 124 6.63 1.27 -14.01
N TYR A 125 6.36 1.57 -12.73
CA TYR A 125 5.22 1.02 -12.03
C TYR A 125 3.90 1.51 -12.60
N THR A 126 3.79 2.81 -12.92
CA THR A 126 2.60 3.38 -13.59
C THR A 126 2.34 2.71 -14.95
N MET A 127 3.38 2.50 -15.76
CA MET A 127 3.26 1.77 -17.04
C MET A 127 2.65 0.38 -16.83
N HIS A 128 3.15 -0.33 -15.83
CA HIS A 128 2.67 -1.67 -15.51
C HIS A 128 1.25 -1.66 -14.94
N ASP A 129 0.98 -0.84 -13.93
CA ASP A 129 -0.27 -0.83 -13.17
C ASP A 129 -1.47 -0.42 -14.04
N ILE A 130 -1.34 0.68 -14.80
CA ILE A 130 -2.40 1.14 -15.72
C ILE A 130 -2.68 0.08 -16.80
N SER A 131 -1.62 -0.54 -17.34
CA SER A 131 -1.78 -1.58 -18.36
C SER A 131 -2.43 -2.84 -17.79
N TYR A 132 -2.12 -3.22 -16.57
CA TYR A 132 -2.69 -4.39 -15.92
C TYR A 132 -4.20 -4.23 -15.70
N TRP A 133 -4.62 -3.14 -15.05
CA TRP A 133 -6.04 -2.88 -14.81
C TRP A 133 -6.79 -2.51 -16.08
N GLY A 134 -6.13 -1.87 -17.03
CA GLY A 134 -6.69 -1.60 -18.37
C GLY A 134 -6.97 -2.85 -19.18
N LEU A 135 -6.32 -3.98 -18.86
CA LEU A 135 -6.55 -5.26 -19.51
C LEU A 135 -7.94 -5.85 -19.17
N VAL A 136 -8.49 -5.57 -17.98
CA VAL A 136 -9.78 -6.16 -17.53
C VAL A 136 -10.92 -5.94 -18.53
N PRO A 137 -11.20 -4.71 -19.02
CA PRO A 137 -12.21 -4.49 -20.04
C PRO A 137 -11.89 -5.18 -21.38
N ALA A 138 -10.61 -5.39 -21.68
CA ALA A 138 -10.18 -6.06 -22.91
C ALA A 138 -10.33 -7.59 -22.84
N LEU A 139 -10.46 -8.19 -21.65
CA LEU A 139 -10.68 -9.62 -21.48
C LEU A 139 -12.14 -10.04 -21.67
N SER A 140 -13.11 -9.19 -21.34
CA SER A 140 -14.54 -9.47 -21.50
C SER A 140 -15.38 -8.20 -21.64
N SER A 141 -16.48 -8.29 -22.40
CA SER A 141 -17.53 -7.25 -22.44
C SER A 141 -18.59 -7.46 -21.35
N ASP A 142 -18.67 -8.66 -20.78
CA ASP A 142 -19.61 -9.01 -19.74
C ASP A 142 -19.19 -8.40 -18.39
N ALA A 143 -20.08 -7.64 -17.76
CA ALA A 143 -19.81 -6.95 -16.49
C ALA A 143 -19.53 -7.96 -15.36
N GLU A 144 -20.29 -9.05 -15.28
CA GLU A 144 -20.11 -10.09 -14.27
C GLU A 144 -18.72 -10.76 -14.39
N ALA A 145 -18.27 -11.03 -15.63
CA ALA A 145 -16.94 -11.58 -15.85
C ALA A 145 -15.83 -10.60 -15.43
N ARG A 146 -16.01 -9.30 -15.70
CA ARG A 146 -15.05 -8.25 -15.26
C ARG A 146 -14.96 -8.19 -13.74
N ASP A 147 -16.08 -8.27 -13.04
CA ASP A 147 -16.12 -8.29 -11.58
C ASP A 147 -15.40 -9.52 -11.03
N GLN A 148 -15.60 -10.68 -11.64
CA GLN A 148 -14.89 -11.91 -11.27
C GLN A 148 -13.37 -11.79 -11.51
N PHE A 149 -12.92 -11.21 -12.63
CA PHE A 149 -11.50 -10.98 -12.90
C PHE A 149 -10.89 -10.02 -11.87
N THR A 150 -11.56 -8.90 -11.60
CA THR A 150 -11.10 -7.88 -10.65
C THR A 150 -11.04 -8.43 -9.23
N SER A 151 -12.08 -9.14 -8.80
CA SER A 151 -12.13 -9.75 -7.46
C SER A 151 -11.00 -10.77 -7.26
N ARG A 152 -10.80 -11.67 -8.22
CA ARG A 152 -9.70 -12.63 -8.15
C ARG A 152 -8.32 -11.97 -8.21
N ALA A 153 -8.13 -10.98 -9.08
CA ALA A 153 -6.87 -10.25 -9.15
C ALA A 153 -6.56 -9.55 -7.82
N THR A 154 -7.55 -8.95 -7.17
CA THR A 154 -7.39 -8.35 -5.84
C THR A 154 -7.04 -9.39 -4.78
N LEU A 155 -7.65 -10.58 -4.82
CA LEU A 155 -7.31 -11.69 -3.93
C LEU A 155 -5.83 -12.11 -4.08
N PHE A 156 -5.39 -12.35 -5.31
CA PHE A 156 -4.00 -12.76 -5.59
C PHE A 156 -2.99 -11.65 -5.30
N ALA A 157 -3.36 -10.38 -5.50
CA ALA A 157 -2.59 -9.22 -5.06
C ALA A 157 -2.40 -9.24 -3.53
N GLY A 158 -3.48 -9.51 -2.78
CA GLY A 158 -3.43 -9.68 -1.33
C GLY A 158 -2.52 -10.83 -0.90
N VAL A 159 -2.55 -11.95 -1.59
CA VAL A 159 -1.63 -13.09 -1.34
C VAL A 159 -0.18 -12.66 -1.54
N GLY A 160 0.15 -12.01 -2.67
CA GLY A 160 1.50 -11.52 -2.94
C GLY A 160 2.00 -10.53 -1.90
N SER A 161 1.16 -9.55 -1.54
CA SER A 161 1.48 -8.54 -0.53
C SER A 161 1.69 -9.16 0.86
N THR A 162 0.86 -10.14 1.24
CA THR A 162 0.99 -10.84 2.53
C THR A 162 2.27 -11.67 2.57
N LEU A 163 2.56 -12.43 1.53
CA LEU A 163 3.81 -13.20 1.44
C LEU A 163 5.04 -12.29 1.56
N ALA A 164 5.05 -11.15 0.88
CA ALA A 164 6.13 -10.18 1.01
C ALA A 164 6.23 -9.61 2.43
N GLY A 165 5.10 -9.25 3.03
CA GLY A 165 5.04 -8.73 4.41
C GLY A 165 5.58 -9.70 5.47
N ILE A 166 5.54 -11.00 5.20
CA ILE A 166 6.08 -12.06 6.06
C ILE A 166 7.54 -12.34 5.75
N ILE A 167 7.84 -12.62 4.49
CA ILE A 167 9.13 -13.15 4.05
C ILE A 167 10.22 -12.08 4.13
N ILE A 168 9.91 -10.83 3.74
CA ILE A 168 10.92 -9.77 3.70
C ILE A 168 11.53 -9.55 5.08
N PRO A 169 10.79 -9.16 6.14
CA PRO A 169 11.42 -8.92 7.44
C PRO A 169 12.06 -10.18 8.03
N MET A 170 11.45 -11.34 7.81
CA MET A 170 11.99 -12.61 8.31
C MET A 170 13.38 -12.94 7.75
N LEU A 171 13.63 -12.62 6.48
CA LEU A 171 14.90 -12.91 5.80
C LEU A 171 15.90 -11.76 5.81
N THR A 172 15.49 -10.54 6.23
CA THR A 172 16.34 -9.35 6.10
C THR A 172 16.81 -8.75 7.43
N THR A 173 16.30 -9.24 8.57
CA THR A 173 16.54 -8.61 9.87
C THR A 173 16.92 -9.63 10.93
N GLY A 174 17.91 -9.31 11.74
CA GLY A 174 18.36 -10.15 12.87
C GLY A 174 19.25 -11.31 12.45
N GLY A 175 19.24 -12.36 13.25
CA GLY A 175 20.07 -13.57 13.02
C GLY A 175 19.66 -14.42 11.83
N ASN A 176 18.45 -14.22 11.30
CA ASN A 176 17.95 -14.91 10.11
C ASN A 176 18.23 -14.17 8.79
N ALA A 177 18.93 -13.03 8.86
CA ALA A 177 19.27 -12.24 7.68
C ALA A 177 20.17 -13.03 6.74
N ILE A 178 19.66 -13.35 5.54
CA ILE A 178 20.40 -14.13 4.55
C ILE A 178 21.60 -13.31 4.02
N GLY A 179 22.76 -13.95 3.89
CA GLY A 179 23.98 -13.27 3.43
C GLY A 179 24.74 -12.52 4.53
N GLY A 180 24.39 -12.72 5.81
CA GLY A 180 25.15 -12.25 6.96
C GLY A 180 24.96 -10.78 7.35
N SER A 181 24.25 -9.97 6.52
CA SER A 181 23.93 -8.58 6.82
C SER A 181 22.59 -8.18 6.22
N ALA A 182 21.92 -7.18 6.84
CA ALA A 182 20.65 -6.66 6.35
C ALA A 182 20.79 -6.13 4.90
N GLY A 183 21.87 -5.45 4.57
CA GLY A 183 22.12 -4.93 3.22
C GLY A 183 22.16 -6.01 2.15
N GLU A 184 22.94 -7.07 2.39
CA GLU A 184 23.01 -8.22 1.45
C GLU A 184 21.70 -9.01 1.42
N ALA A 185 21.04 -9.16 2.56
CA ALA A 185 19.73 -9.82 2.64
C ALA A 185 18.65 -9.09 1.82
N TYR A 186 18.53 -7.79 1.95
CA TYR A 186 17.60 -6.99 1.13
C TYR A 186 17.93 -7.10 -0.37
N LYS A 187 19.19 -7.09 -0.74
CA LYS A 187 19.64 -7.29 -2.13
C LYS A 187 19.21 -8.65 -2.67
N ILE A 188 19.46 -9.73 -1.92
CA ILE A 188 19.08 -11.11 -2.33
C ILE A 188 17.57 -11.23 -2.46
N VAL A 189 16.81 -10.70 -1.49
CA VAL A 189 15.34 -10.71 -1.51
C VAL A 189 14.80 -9.88 -2.68
N ALA A 190 15.36 -8.68 -2.93
CA ALA A 190 14.96 -7.84 -4.06
C ALA A 190 15.19 -8.55 -5.41
N ILE A 191 16.35 -9.20 -5.60
CA ILE A 191 16.65 -10.00 -6.80
C ILE A 191 15.66 -11.16 -6.91
N GLY A 192 15.39 -11.87 -5.82
CA GLY A 192 14.40 -12.96 -5.78
C GLY A 192 13.02 -12.51 -6.22
N ILE A 193 12.54 -11.38 -5.69
CA ILE A 193 11.26 -10.78 -6.08
C ILE A 193 11.28 -10.34 -7.55
N CYS A 194 12.40 -9.79 -8.03
CA CYS A 194 12.57 -9.39 -9.43
C CYS A 194 12.64 -10.58 -10.41
N ILE A 195 12.86 -11.79 -9.92
CA ILE A 195 12.72 -13.04 -10.71
C ILE A 195 11.26 -13.52 -10.65
N ILE A 196 10.67 -13.52 -9.46
CA ILE A 196 9.29 -13.99 -9.22
C ILE A 196 8.28 -13.12 -9.97
N ALA A 197 8.43 -11.80 -9.95
CA ALA A 197 7.44 -10.89 -10.52
C ALA A 197 7.26 -11.07 -12.05
N PRO A 198 8.30 -11.11 -12.88
CA PRO A 198 8.16 -11.45 -14.30
C PRO A 198 7.66 -12.86 -14.53
N ALA A 199 8.07 -13.84 -13.72
CA ALA A 199 7.62 -15.24 -13.84
C ALA A 199 6.10 -15.35 -13.66
N PHE A 200 5.54 -14.72 -12.63
CA PHE A 200 4.09 -14.66 -12.46
C PHE A 200 3.39 -13.84 -13.56
N LEU A 201 4.00 -12.76 -14.04
CA LEU A 201 3.45 -11.98 -15.14
C LEU A 201 3.35 -12.77 -16.44
N CYS A 202 4.24 -13.75 -16.67
CA CYS A 202 4.16 -14.64 -17.84
C CYS A 202 2.81 -15.36 -17.93
N PHE A 203 2.18 -15.73 -16.81
CA PHE A 203 0.83 -16.29 -16.83
C PHE A 203 -0.19 -15.32 -17.45
N THR A 204 -0.13 -14.04 -17.10
CA THR A 204 -1.00 -13.02 -17.69
C THR A 204 -0.66 -12.79 -19.17
N ILE A 205 0.60 -12.65 -19.55
CA ILE A 205 1.02 -12.31 -20.91
C ILE A 205 0.70 -13.43 -21.89
N PHE A 206 1.07 -14.67 -21.55
CA PHE A 206 0.87 -15.83 -22.44
C PHE A 206 -0.45 -16.57 -22.20
N GLY A 207 -0.98 -16.46 -20.97
CA GLY A 207 -2.19 -17.15 -20.56
C GLY A 207 -3.47 -16.37 -20.86
N ALA A 208 -3.53 -15.08 -20.57
CA ALA A 208 -4.72 -14.27 -20.79
C ALA A 208 -4.87 -13.89 -22.27
N LYS A 209 -6.09 -14.05 -22.80
CA LYS A 209 -6.44 -13.68 -24.18
C LYS A 209 -7.31 -12.43 -24.19
N GLU A 210 -6.80 -11.38 -24.83
CA GLU A 210 -7.55 -10.16 -25.13
C GLU A 210 -8.57 -10.43 -26.26
N ARG A 211 -9.74 -9.80 -26.15
CA ARG A 211 -10.69 -9.72 -27.25
C ARG A 211 -10.16 -8.73 -28.29
N ARG A 212 -10.28 -9.06 -29.56
CA ARG A 212 -10.03 -8.11 -30.64
C ARG A 212 -11.19 -7.12 -30.66
N GLU A 213 -10.99 -5.92 -30.14
CA GLU A 213 -11.97 -4.83 -30.28
C GLU A 213 -11.96 -4.33 -31.74
N PRO A 214 -13.14 -4.03 -32.33
CA PRO A 214 -13.19 -3.27 -33.57
C PRO A 214 -12.55 -1.89 -33.36
N ALA A 215 -11.78 -1.42 -34.33
CA ALA A 215 -10.93 -0.23 -34.27
C ALA A 215 -11.62 1.12 -33.98
N ASN A 216 -12.94 1.14 -33.73
CA ASN A 216 -13.76 2.35 -33.67
C ASN A 216 -14.35 2.71 -32.30
N SER A 217 -13.90 2.14 -31.18
CA SER A 217 -14.35 2.63 -29.88
C SER A 217 -13.60 3.93 -29.50
N LYS A 218 -14.17 5.07 -29.88
CA LYS A 218 -13.77 6.38 -29.34
C LYS A 218 -14.14 6.44 -27.86
N LYS A 219 -13.24 6.07 -26.95
CA LYS A 219 -13.33 6.48 -25.54
C LYS A 219 -12.67 7.84 -25.44
N SER A 220 -13.47 8.88 -25.20
CA SER A 220 -12.94 10.20 -24.90
C SER A 220 -12.25 10.13 -23.55
N SER A 221 -10.92 10.36 -23.50
CA SER A 221 -10.24 10.67 -22.25
C SER A 221 -10.86 11.96 -21.70
N ALA A 222 -11.44 11.90 -20.52
CA ALA A 222 -11.94 13.09 -19.86
C ALA A 222 -10.75 14.02 -19.58
N GLY A 223 -10.72 15.20 -20.20
CA GLY A 223 -9.67 16.19 -19.95
C GLY A 223 -9.62 16.57 -18.47
N LEU A 224 -8.45 16.93 -17.94
CA LEU A 224 -8.25 17.35 -16.54
C LEU A 224 -9.31 18.36 -16.04
N LYS A 225 -9.73 19.29 -16.93
CA LYS A 225 -10.79 20.25 -16.63
C LYS A 225 -12.12 19.57 -16.28
N LYS A 226 -12.49 18.49 -16.97
CA LYS A 226 -13.73 17.74 -16.66
C LYS A 226 -13.61 17.03 -15.32
N VAL A 227 -12.46 16.42 -15.02
CA VAL A 227 -12.19 15.76 -13.73
C VAL A 227 -12.35 16.74 -12.57
N VAL A 228 -11.66 17.89 -12.64
CA VAL A 228 -11.76 18.95 -11.61
C VAL A 228 -13.18 19.45 -11.46
N ASN A 229 -13.89 19.66 -12.56
CA ASN A 229 -15.27 20.15 -12.54
C ASN A 229 -16.26 19.15 -11.92
N THR A 230 -16.13 17.86 -12.25
CA THR A 230 -16.95 16.78 -11.65
C THR A 230 -16.73 16.71 -10.14
N ILE A 231 -15.48 16.73 -9.68
CA ILE A 231 -15.18 16.73 -8.24
C ILE A 231 -15.69 18.02 -7.58
N ALA A 232 -15.54 19.17 -8.22
CA ALA A 232 -15.99 20.45 -7.66
C ALA A 232 -17.51 20.56 -7.51
N LYS A 233 -18.27 19.99 -8.45
CA LYS A 233 -19.75 20.01 -8.42
C LYS A 233 -20.36 18.96 -7.50
N ASN A 234 -19.66 17.84 -7.26
CA ASN A 234 -20.15 16.75 -6.41
C ASN A 234 -19.60 16.91 -4.98
N ASP A 235 -20.39 17.52 -4.12
CA ASP A 235 -20.02 17.81 -2.72
C ASP A 235 -19.85 16.52 -1.91
N GLN A 236 -20.63 15.46 -2.17
CA GLN A 236 -20.51 14.18 -1.49
C GLN A 236 -19.21 13.47 -1.88
N LEU A 237 -18.81 13.54 -3.14
CA LEU A 237 -17.53 13.01 -3.61
C LEU A 237 -16.36 13.76 -2.96
N ARG A 238 -16.42 15.08 -2.83
CA ARG A 238 -15.35 15.84 -2.16
C ARG A 238 -15.21 15.43 -0.70
N TRP A 239 -16.33 15.34 0.03
CA TRP A 239 -16.29 14.95 1.43
C TRP A 239 -15.78 13.52 1.61
N ILE A 240 -16.29 12.55 0.85
CA ILE A 240 -15.84 11.18 0.99
C ILE A 240 -14.36 11.00 0.58
N ALA A 241 -13.86 11.77 -0.38
CA ALA A 241 -12.44 11.77 -0.75
C ALA A 241 -11.54 12.24 0.40
N VAL A 242 -11.92 13.33 1.08
CA VAL A 242 -11.18 13.85 2.26
C VAL A 242 -11.23 12.84 3.42
N ILE A 243 -12.41 12.30 3.71
CA ILE A 243 -12.63 11.33 4.78
C ILE A 243 -11.80 10.06 4.50
N PHE A 244 -11.79 9.59 3.25
CA PHE A 244 -11.01 8.45 2.82
C PHE A 244 -9.49 8.71 2.89
N LEU A 245 -9.04 9.92 2.55
CA LEU A 245 -7.64 10.31 2.72
C LEU A 245 -7.20 10.19 4.19
N ILE A 246 -7.97 10.76 5.10
CA ILE A 246 -7.69 10.73 6.55
C ILE A 246 -7.64 9.28 7.05
N GLN A 247 -8.61 8.46 6.65
CA GLN A 247 -8.66 7.04 7.00
C GLN A 247 -7.45 6.26 6.46
N GLN A 248 -7.07 6.49 5.20
CA GLN A 248 -5.93 5.80 4.58
C GLN A 248 -4.61 6.18 5.25
N VAL A 249 -4.43 7.45 5.62
CA VAL A 249 -3.27 7.88 6.40
C VAL A 249 -3.25 7.19 7.76
N GLY A 250 -4.37 7.17 8.49
CA GLY A 250 -4.48 6.48 9.77
C GLY A 250 -4.17 4.98 9.68
N ASN A 251 -4.68 4.32 8.64
CA ASN A 251 -4.43 2.89 8.42
C ASN A 251 -2.96 2.57 8.11
N GLY A 252 -2.27 3.43 7.35
CA GLY A 252 -0.91 3.14 6.89
C GLY A 252 0.20 3.49 7.89
N ILE A 253 -0.07 4.29 8.93
CA ILE A 253 0.95 4.70 9.91
C ILE A 253 1.36 3.54 10.82
N THR A 254 0.42 2.72 11.27
CA THR A 254 0.67 1.63 12.23
C THR A 254 1.53 0.52 11.63
N VAL A 255 1.44 0.29 10.32
CA VAL A 255 2.17 -0.74 9.58
C VAL A 255 3.35 -0.13 8.83
N GLY A 256 4.33 -0.92 8.46
CA GLY A 256 5.51 -0.47 7.73
C GLY A 256 6.59 0.06 8.66
N GLY A 257 7.23 1.17 8.27
CA GLY A 257 8.43 1.66 8.92
C GLY A 257 8.32 1.92 10.42
N LEU A 258 7.25 2.58 10.90
CA LEU A 258 7.08 2.85 12.33
C LEU A 258 6.84 1.58 13.14
N GLY A 259 5.96 0.70 12.67
CA GLY A 259 5.65 -0.55 13.36
C GLY A 259 6.88 -1.46 13.45
N SER A 260 7.63 -1.64 12.36
CA SER A 260 8.85 -2.45 12.37
C SER A 260 9.91 -1.87 13.31
N THR A 261 10.16 -0.57 13.24
CA THR A 261 11.15 0.09 14.10
C THR A 261 10.79 0.01 15.58
N TYR A 262 9.51 0.20 15.92
CA TYR A 262 9.06 0.05 17.30
C TYR A 262 9.26 -1.39 17.81
N ILE A 263 8.83 -2.38 17.03
CA ILE A 263 8.97 -3.81 17.41
C ILE A 263 10.46 -4.16 17.58
N TYR A 264 11.33 -3.68 16.70
CA TYR A 264 12.77 -3.96 16.80
C TYR A 264 13.40 -3.32 18.05
N PHE A 265 13.00 -2.12 18.42
CA PHE A 265 13.57 -1.44 19.59
C PHE A 265 12.95 -1.87 20.92
N GLU A 266 11.71 -2.34 20.94
CA GLU A 266 11.05 -2.77 22.17
C GLU A 266 11.26 -4.25 22.46
N TYR A 267 11.20 -5.11 21.45
CA TYR A 267 11.17 -6.56 21.63
C TYR A 267 12.42 -7.27 21.09
N GLY A 268 13.28 -6.59 20.36
CA GLY A 268 14.52 -7.11 19.81
C GLY A 268 14.61 -6.99 18.28
N TYR A 269 15.85 -6.87 17.78
CA TYR A 269 16.14 -6.73 16.34
C TYR A 269 16.01 -8.08 15.63
N GLU A 270 14.75 -8.54 15.53
CA GLU A 270 14.40 -9.83 14.92
C GLU A 270 13.22 -9.69 13.95
N GLY A 271 13.48 -9.99 12.67
CA GLY A 271 12.46 -9.94 11.62
C GLY A 271 11.29 -10.89 11.84
N GLY A 272 11.53 -12.04 12.49
CA GLY A 272 10.48 -13.01 12.82
C GLY A 272 9.41 -12.47 13.77
N LEU A 273 9.78 -11.64 14.75
CA LEU A 273 8.83 -11.00 15.66
C LEU A 273 7.93 -10.00 14.92
N TYR A 274 8.51 -9.19 14.04
CA TYR A 274 7.71 -8.27 13.23
C TYR A 274 6.81 -9.01 12.23
N SER A 275 7.29 -10.11 11.64
CA SER A 275 6.47 -10.96 10.77
C SER A 275 5.28 -11.53 11.52
N LEU A 276 5.49 -12.05 12.75
CA LEU A 276 4.41 -12.57 13.60
C LEU A 276 3.38 -11.48 13.96
N PHE A 277 3.86 -10.29 14.37
CA PHE A 277 3.00 -9.13 14.62
C PHE A 277 2.15 -8.78 13.40
N SER A 278 2.74 -8.76 12.21
CA SER A 278 2.06 -8.44 10.97
C SER A 278 1.03 -9.52 10.56
N ILE A 279 1.40 -10.81 10.64
CA ILE A 279 0.51 -11.93 10.29
C ILE A 279 -0.75 -11.91 11.16
N VAL A 280 -0.56 -11.84 12.48
CA VAL A 280 -1.68 -11.85 13.43
C VAL A 280 -2.54 -10.60 13.22
N GLY A 281 -1.94 -9.43 13.08
CA GLY A 281 -2.68 -8.20 12.84
C GLY A 281 -3.49 -8.22 11.54
N MET A 282 -2.90 -8.74 10.46
CA MET A 282 -3.58 -8.82 9.16
C MET A 282 -4.60 -9.96 9.07
N SER A 283 -4.53 -10.97 9.92
CA SER A 283 -5.53 -12.07 9.95
C SER A 283 -6.94 -11.55 10.18
N ALA A 284 -7.10 -10.49 10.97
CA ALA A 284 -8.38 -9.81 11.19
C ALA A 284 -9.01 -9.28 9.88
N THR A 285 -8.19 -8.82 8.94
CA THR A 285 -8.64 -8.34 7.62
C THR A 285 -9.24 -9.48 6.79
N ALA A 286 -8.60 -10.65 6.78
CA ALA A 286 -9.12 -11.83 6.07
C ALA A 286 -10.46 -12.28 6.66
N PHE A 287 -10.56 -12.32 7.98
CA PHE A 287 -11.82 -12.61 8.68
C PHE A 287 -12.91 -11.61 8.31
N LEU A 288 -12.60 -10.33 8.34
CA LEU A 288 -13.55 -9.28 8.01
C LEU A 288 -14.07 -9.42 6.57
N MET A 289 -13.19 -9.68 5.60
CA MET A 289 -13.60 -9.82 4.20
C MET A 289 -14.63 -10.94 3.99
N ILE A 290 -14.53 -12.03 4.76
CA ILE A 290 -15.48 -13.15 4.69
C ILE A 290 -16.83 -12.75 5.29
N PHE A 291 -16.85 -12.06 6.42
CA PHE A 291 -18.07 -11.80 7.19
C PHE A 291 -18.71 -10.43 6.89
N TYR A 292 -17.97 -9.50 6.30
CA TYR A 292 -18.47 -8.15 6.02
C TYR A 292 -19.77 -8.11 5.22
N PRO A 293 -19.97 -8.93 4.16
CA PRO A 293 -21.24 -8.93 3.42
C PRO A 293 -22.45 -9.33 4.29
N ALA A 294 -22.24 -10.19 5.29
CA ALA A 294 -23.30 -10.59 6.21
C ALA A 294 -23.59 -9.49 7.25
N ILE A 295 -22.57 -8.78 7.70
CA ILE A 295 -22.67 -7.68 8.66
C ILE A 295 -23.34 -6.47 8.00
N SER A 296 -22.89 -6.06 6.82
CA SER A 296 -23.37 -4.89 6.09
C SER A 296 -24.82 -5.00 5.62
N ARG A 297 -25.36 -6.22 5.50
CA ARG A 297 -26.79 -6.46 5.20
C ARG A 297 -27.70 -6.20 6.40
N LYS A 298 -27.15 -6.27 7.64
CA LYS A 298 -27.94 -6.17 8.87
C LYS A 298 -27.77 -4.81 9.54
N ILE A 299 -26.68 -4.13 9.34
CA ILE A 299 -26.34 -2.88 10.03
C ILE A 299 -26.01 -1.82 9.00
N ASN A 300 -26.66 -0.68 9.08
CA ASN A 300 -26.40 0.47 8.22
C ASN A 300 -24.99 1.01 8.45
N ARG A 301 -24.41 1.65 7.42
CA ARG A 301 -22.99 2.10 7.42
C ARG A 301 -22.63 3.03 8.56
N LYS A 302 -23.46 4.02 8.89
CA LYS A 302 -23.20 4.99 9.98
C LYS A 302 -23.11 4.33 11.37
N PRO A 303 -24.11 3.52 11.81
CA PRO A 303 -23.99 2.76 13.06
C PRO A 303 -22.84 1.77 13.05
N LEU A 304 -22.60 1.08 11.92
CA LEU A 304 -21.51 0.14 11.77
C LEU A 304 -20.15 0.82 11.98
N MET A 305 -19.95 2.01 11.39
CA MET A 305 -18.73 2.79 11.62
C MET A 305 -18.49 3.09 13.10
N ASN A 306 -19.52 3.50 13.84
CA ASN A 306 -19.37 3.77 15.27
C ASN A 306 -18.98 2.52 16.07
N GLN A 307 -19.57 1.36 15.76
CA GLN A 307 -19.21 0.08 16.41
C GLN A 307 -17.76 -0.30 16.10
N MET A 308 -17.33 -0.20 14.84
CA MET A 308 -15.97 -0.50 14.42
C MET A 308 -14.96 0.48 15.02
N MET A 309 -15.35 1.74 15.21
CA MET A 309 -14.55 2.73 15.94
C MET A 309 -14.27 2.27 17.37
N LEU A 310 -15.30 1.82 18.10
CA LEU A 310 -15.11 1.32 19.46
C LEU A 310 -14.15 0.13 19.52
N ILE A 311 -14.25 -0.81 18.59
CA ILE A 311 -13.33 -1.95 18.50
C ILE A 311 -11.90 -1.46 18.27
N SER A 312 -11.70 -0.49 17.35
CA SER A 312 -10.37 0.05 17.10
C SER A 312 -9.81 0.83 18.29
N LEU A 313 -10.64 1.57 19.02
CA LEU A 313 -10.23 2.28 20.24
C LEU A 313 -9.75 1.29 21.32
N VAL A 314 -10.46 0.17 21.50
CA VAL A 314 -10.00 -0.91 22.38
C VAL A 314 -8.66 -1.47 21.89
N GLY A 315 -8.50 -1.68 20.58
CA GLY A 315 -7.25 -2.13 19.99
C GLY A 315 -6.09 -1.17 20.29
N PHE A 316 -6.26 0.11 20.06
CA PHE A 316 -5.23 1.12 20.36
C PHE A 316 -4.95 1.22 21.88
N ALA A 317 -5.96 1.09 22.72
CA ALA A 317 -5.77 1.04 24.16
C ALA A 317 -4.93 -0.17 24.60
N LEU A 318 -5.16 -1.35 24.03
CA LEU A 318 -4.34 -2.54 24.29
C LEU A 318 -2.89 -2.35 23.81
N MET A 319 -2.68 -1.70 22.65
CA MET A 319 -1.34 -1.37 22.19
C MET A 319 -0.60 -0.44 23.17
N LEU A 320 -1.27 0.55 23.74
CA LEU A 320 -0.68 1.43 24.76
C LEU A 320 -0.44 0.68 26.08
N LEU A 321 -1.36 -0.20 26.45
CA LEU A 321 -1.26 -1.01 27.70
C LEU A 321 -0.06 -1.98 27.63
N SER A 322 0.38 -2.37 26.43
CA SER A 322 1.56 -3.25 26.25
C SER A 322 2.83 -2.68 26.90
N LYS A 323 2.93 -1.37 27.05
CA LYS A 323 4.06 -0.69 27.70
C LYS A 323 3.99 -0.76 29.21
N VAL A 324 2.78 -0.85 29.76
CA VAL A 324 2.55 -0.92 31.22
C VAL A 324 2.71 -2.35 31.73
N ILE A 325 2.21 -3.32 30.96
CA ILE A 325 2.23 -4.74 31.31
C ILE A 325 3.31 -5.45 30.51
N SER A 326 4.57 -5.25 30.89
CA SER A 326 5.73 -5.77 30.13
C SER A 326 5.73 -7.30 29.96
N ALA A 327 5.25 -8.05 30.95
CA ALA A 327 5.20 -9.52 30.89
C ALA A 327 4.31 -10.08 29.74
N ALA A 328 3.30 -9.31 29.30
CA ALA A 328 2.43 -9.66 28.19
C ALA A 328 2.55 -8.66 27.03
N GLY A 329 3.56 -7.80 27.02
CA GLY A 329 3.68 -6.66 26.14
C GLY A 329 3.53 -7.00 24.66
N PHE A 330 4.26 -8.01 24.16
CA PHE A 330 4.19 -8.42 22.76
C PHE A 330 2.83 -9.01 22.39
N ALA A 331 2.21 -9.79 23.27
CA ALA A 331 0.86 -10.32 23.03
C ALA A 331 -0.19 -9.20 23.01
N LEU A 332 -0.08 -8.23 23.92
CA LEU A 332 -1.00 -7.09 23.99
C LEU A 332 -0.88 -6.17 22.77
N ILE A 333 0.32 -5.84 22.33
CA ILE A 333 0.49 -4.98 21.15
C ILE A 333 -0.01 -5.69 19.88
N THR A 334 0.23 -6.99 19.76
CA THR A 334 -0.19 -7.80 18.62
C THR A 334 -1.71 -7.97 18.57
N ALA A 335 -2.34 -8.29 19.70
CA ALA A 335 -3.80 -8.36 19.83
C ALA A 335 -4.45 -6.99 19.62
N GLY A 336 -3.84 -5.93 20.15
CA GLY A 336 -4.29 -4.56 19.96
C GLY A 336 -4.22 -4.13 18.48
N TYR A 337 -3.15 -4.48 17.80
CA TYR A 337 -3.02 -4.23 16.36
C TYR A 337 -4.08 -5.02 15.56
N MET A 338 -4.34 -6.27 15.91
CA MET A 338 -5.37 -7.07 15.26
C MET A 338 -6.76 -6.42 15.39
N LEU A 339 -7.14 -5.94 16.58
CA LEU A 339 -8.42 -5.29 16.80
C LEU A 339 -8.50 -3.92 16.12
N SER A 340 -7.45 -3.09 16.21
CA SER A 340 -7.42 -1.79 15.55
C SER A 340 -7.51 -1.92 14.03
N ASN A 341 -6.79 -2.88 13.46
CA ASN A 341 -6.81 -3.18 12.03
C ASN A 341 -8.17 -3.69 11.55
N PHE A 342 -8.85 -4.52 12.35
CA PHE A 342 -10.22 -4.97 12.06
C PHE A 342 -11.18 -3.78 11.87
N GLY A 343 -11.16 -2.81 12.76
CA GLY A 343 -11.98 -1.62 12.66
C GLY A 343 -11.55 -0.72 11.50
N LEU A 344 -10.27 -0.40 11.35
CA LEU A 344 -9.73 0.44 10.28
C LEU A 344 -10.06 -0.13 8.89
N TYR A 345 -9.99 -1.44 8.73
CA TYR A 345 -10.30 -2.09 7.46
C TYR A 345 -11.82 -2.12 7.19
N SER A 346 -12.63 -2.18 8.23
CA SER A 346 -14.09 -2.00 8.11
C SER A 346 -14.43 -0.60 7.57
N TYR A 347 -13.74 0.44 8.06
CA TYR A 347 -13.86 1.77 7.50
C TYR A 347 -13.50 1.82 6.02
N TYR A 348 -12.40 1.18 5.63
CA TYR A 348 -12.00 1.11 4.23
C TYR A 348 -13.12 0.55 3.36
N LEU A 349 -13.76 -0.55 3.76
CA LEU A 349 -14.86 -1.16 2.99
C LEU A 349 -16.09 -0.23 2.90
N ILE A 350 -16.44 0.44 4.00
CA ILE A 350 -17.53 1.43 4.00
C ILE A 350 -17.22 2.59 3.04
N MET A 351 -15.99 3.12 3.09
CA MET A 351 -15.57 4.21 2.20
C MET A 351 -15.59 3.81 0.73
N MET A 352 -15.20 2.57 0.41
CA MET A 352 -15.25 2.06 -0.96
C MET A 352 -16.66 2.09 -1.53
N ILE A 353 -17.64 1.59 -0.76
CA ILE A 353 -19.05 1.63 -1.15
C ILE A 353 -19.54 3.08 -1.25
N SER A 354 -19.15 3.92 -0.30
CA SER A 354 -19.58 5.33 -0.26
C SER A 354 -19.06 6.14 -1.45
N ILE A 355 -17.82 5.88 -1.92
CA ILE A 355 -17.29 6.52 -3.14
C ILE A 355 -18.12 6.09 -4.37
N ILE A 356 -18.42 4.80 -4.50
CA ILE A 356 -19.21 4.28 -5.63
C ILE A 356 -20.60 4.92 -5.64
N ASN A 357 -21.25 5.04 -4.48
CA ASN A 357 -22.61 5.64 -4.39
C ASN A 357 -22.65 7.11 -4.82
N THR A 358 -21.51 7.80 -4.90
CA THR A 358 -21.48 9.18 -5.43
C THR A 358 -21.63 9.25 -6.95
N VAL A 359 -21.62 8.12 -7.66
CA VAL A 359 -21.89 8.06 -9.11
C VAL A 359 -23.34 8.40 -9.39
N GLU A 360 -24.27 7.71 -8.73
CA GLU A 360 -25.71 7.96 -8.86
C GLU A 360 -26.08 9.34 -8.34
N TYR A 361 -25.44 9.80 -7.26
CA TYR A 361 -25.61 11.17 -6.78
C TYR A 361 -25.14 12.22 -7.79
N ASN A 362 -24.03 11.96 -8.49
CA ASN A 362 -23.56 12.86 -9.55
C ASN A 362 -24.55 12.93 -10.70
N GLU A 363 -25.04 11.78 -11.15
CA GLU A 363 -26.07 11.70 -12.20
C GLU A 363 -27.34 12.42 -11.79
N TYR A 364 -27.81 12.23 -10.57
CA TYR A 364 -28.99 12.93 -10.02
C TYR A 364 -28.82 14.45 -9.99
N LYS A 365 -27.63 14.92 -9.60
CA LYS A 365 -27.35 16.34 -9.41
C LYS A 365 -26.99 17.09 -10.69
N THR A 366 -26.30 16.44 -11.61
CA THR A 366 -25.71 17.10 -12.81
C THR A 366 -26.22 16.57 -14.13
N GLY A 367 -26.93 15.43 -14.15
CA GLY A 367 -27.31 14.71 -15.35
C GLY A 367 -26.20 13.87 -15.95
N ASP A 368 -24.96 14.01 -15.48
CA ASP A 368 -23.79 13.26 -15.98
C ASP A 368 -23.41 12.12 -15.03
N ARG A 369 -23.26 10.90 -15.52
CA ARG A 369 -22.92 9.74 -14.69
C ARG A 369 -21.42 9.67 -14.30
N ASP A 370 -20.53 10.25 -15.07
CA ASP A 370 -19.07 10.41 -14.84
C ASP A 370 -18.37 9.29 -14.02
N GLU A 371 -18.79 8.03 -14.17
CA GLU A 371 -18.39 6.87 -13.37
C GLU A 371 -16.87 6.65 -13.35
N ALA A 372 -16.21 6.76 -14.51
CA ALA A 372 -14.77 6.58 -14.63
C ALA A 372 -13.98 7.65 -13.87
N ILE A 373 -14.48 8.89 -13.84
CA ILE A 373 -13.85 9.99 -13.11
C ILE A 373 -13.97 9.74 -11.61
N ILE A 374 -15.16 9.37 -11.14
CA ILE A 374 -15.43 9.10 -9.72
C ILE A 374 -14.60 7.90 -9.24
N ALA A 375 -14.52 6.82 -10.02
CA ALA A 375 -13.71 5.66 -9.70
C ALA A 375 -12.20 5.99 -9.61
N SER A 376 -11.71 6.99 -10.36
CA SER A 376 -10.30 7.41 -10.33
C SER A 376 -9.91 8.14 -9.02
N VAL A 377 -10.87 8.64 -8.25
CA VAL A 377 -10.61 9.31 -6.96
C VAL A 377 -9.93 8.36 -5.96
N ARG A 378 -10.33 7.09 -5.94
CA ARG A 378 -9.75 6.09 -5.04
C ARG A 378 -8.22 5.94 -5.20
N PRO A 379 -7.69 5.55 -6.37
CA PRO A 379 -6.24 5.38 -6.53
C PRO A 379 -5.48 6.70 -6.31
N PHE A 380 -6.03 7.83 -6.71
CA PHE A 380 -5.45 9.15 -6.46
C PHE A 380 -5.29 9.40 -4.95
N VAL A 381 -6.37 9.23 -4.17
CA VAL A 381 -6.34 9.44 -2.71
C VAL A 381 -5.37 8.46 -2.03
N THR A 382 -5.32 7.20 -2.46
CA THR A 382 -4.38 6.21 -1.90
C THR A 382 -2.92 6.61 -2.14
N LYS A 383 -2.58 7.12 -3.31
CA LYS A 383 -1.23 7.64 -3.60
C LYS A 383 -0.89 8.86 -2.74
N MET A 384 -1.81 9.81 -2.59
CA MET A 384 -1.63 10.97 -1.71
C MET A 384 -1.46 10.58 -0.24
N ALA A 385 -2.25 9.61 0.24
CA ALA A 385 -2.11 9.07 1.58
C ALA A 385 -0.71 8.47 1.81
N SER A 386 -0.19 7.71 0.85
CA SER A 386 1.15 7.11 0.96
C SER A 386 2.26 8.17 1.10
N ALA A 387 2.15 9.31 0.41
CA ALA A 387 3.06 10.45 0.58
C ALA A 387 3.02 11.02 2.00
N ILE A 388 1.82 11.23 2.53
CA ILE A 388 1.62 11.76 3.88
C ILE A 388 2.14 10.77 4.94
N ILE A 389 1.91 9.47 4.77
CA ILE A 389 2.41 8.42 5.66
C ILE A 389 3.94 8.45 5.74
N VAL A 390 4.63 8.51 4.60
CA VAL A 390 6.11 8.57 4.56
C VAL A 390 6.60 9.82 5.27
N MET A 391 5.97 10.98 5.06
CA MET A 391 6.32 12.22 5.73
C MET A 391 6.13 12.12 7.25
N ILE A 392 5.00 11.60 7.72
CA ILE A 392 4.73 11.39 9.15
C ILE A 392 5.75 10.43 9.76
N THR A 393 6.04 9.32 9.08
CA THR A 393 7.01 8.32 9.53
C THR A 393 8.40 8.95 9.69
N THR A 394 8.87 9.70 8.71
CA THR A 394 10.17 10.37 8.77
C THR A 394 10.23 11.42 9.87
N VAL A 395 9.18 12.25 10.00
CA VAL A 395 9.10 13.24 11.08
C VAL A 395 9.13 12.54 12.45
N SER A 396 8.42 11.42 12.60
CA SER A 396 8.42 10.64 13.84
C SER A 396 9.82 10.10 14.17
N TYR A 397 10.60 9.65 13.19
CA TYR A 397 11.98 9.20 13.39
C TYR A 397 12.91 10.34 13.81
N ILE A 398 12.79 11.50 13.20
CA ILE A 398 13.62 12.67 13.54
C ILE A 398 13.27 13.17 14.94
N LEU A 399 11.98 13.33 15.26
CA LEU A 399 11.52 13.83 16.55
C LEU A 399 11.83 12.87 17.71
N SER A 400 11.75 11.57 17.49
CA SER A 400 12.11 10.58 18.50
C SER A 400 13.63 10.45 18.70
N GLY A 401 14.45 10.93 17.75
CA GLY A 401 15.90 10.79 17.78
C GLY A 401 16.39 9.35 17.54
N VAL A 402 15.53 8.44 17.10
CA VAL A 402 15.90 7.02 16.84
C VAL A 402 16.87 6.85 15.68
N THR A 403 17.01 7.85 14.82
CA THR A 403 17.97 7.85 13.71
C THR A 403 19.42 7.65 14.16
N ASN A 404 19.79 8.10 15.36
CA ASN A 404 21.12 7.87 15.91
C ASN A 404 21.38 6.38 16.18
N TYR A 405 20.37 5.65 16.65
CA TYR A 405 20.48 4.22 16.93
C TYR A 405 20.44 3.38 15.66
N THR A 406 19.58 3.74 14.71
CA THR A 406 19.53 3.04 13.42
C THR A 406 20.82 3.24 12.63
N ASN A 407 21.47 4.39 12.74
CA ASN A 407 22.79 4.63 12.14
C ASN A 407 23.88 3.73 12.76
N GLN A 408 23.90 3.58 14.09
CA GLN A 408 24.82 2.64 14.74
C GLN A 408 24.56 1.19 14.30
N ILE A 409 23.28 0.79 14.16
CA ILE A 409 22.93 -0.52 13.62
C ILE A 409 23.43 -0.67 12.18
N SER A 410 23.24 0.36 11.34
CA SER A 410 23.74 0.39 9.96
C SER A 410 25.27 0.25 9.88
N ASP A 411 26.00 0.84 10.82
CA ASP A 411 27.46 0.73 10.90
C ASP A 411 27.89 -0.72 11.18
N PHE A 412 27.23 -1.41 12.13
CA PHE A 412 27.51 -2.82 12.41
C PHE A 412 27.09 -3.74 11.26
N GLU A 413 25.95 -3.49 10.61
CA GLU A 413 25.55 -4.24 9.41
C GLU A 413 26.57 -4.06 8.28
N SER A 414 27.08 -2.85 8.08
CA SER A 414 28.12 -2.56 7.08
C SER A 414 29.45 -3.22 7.42
N ALA A 415 29.88 -3.21 8.68
CA ALA A 415 31.09 -3.85 9.14
C ALA A 415 31.04 -5.37 8.95
N ALA A 416 29.88 -5.99 9.20
CA ALA A 416 29.68 -7.42 8.93
C ALA A 416 29.69 -7.73 7.42
N ALA A 417 29.05 -6.88 6.61
CA ALA A 417 29.06 -7.03 5.14
C ALA A 417 30.48 -6.92 4.54
N MET A 418 31.36 -6.14 5.18
CA MET A 418 32.79 -6.03 4.79
C MET A 418 33.68 -7.12 5.39
N GLY A 419 33.14 -8.01 6.23
CA GLY A 419 33.90 -9.05 6.91
C GLY A 419 34.83 -8.53 8.03
N VAL A 420 34.62 -7.31 8.49
CA VAL A 420 35.41 -6.69 9.59
C VAL A 420 35.04 -7.30 10.94
N ILE A 421 33.78 -7.65 11.11
CA ILE A 421 33.24 -8.35 12.30
C ILE A 421 32.49 -9.60 11.88
N THR A 422 32.41 -10.56 12.76
CA THR A 422 31.59 -11.78 12.55
C THR A 422 30.11 -11.49 12.73
N GLU A 423 29.25 -12.35 12.20
CA GLU A 423 27.80 -12.23 12.39
C GLU A 423 27.39 -12.29 13.87
N ALA A 424 28.06 -13.12 14.68
CA ALA A 424 27.80 -13.21 16.11
C ALA A 424 28.15 -11.89 16.83
N GLU A 425 29.32 -11.28 16.53
CA GLU A 425 29.72 -9.99 17.08
C GLU A 425 28.78 -8.86 16.67
N LYS A 426 28.32 -8.89 15.39
CA LYS A 426 27.30 -7.95 14.89
C LYS A 426 26.03 -8.03 15.73
N LEU A 427 25.46 -9.22 15.91
CA LEU A 427 24.22 -9.39 16.66
C LEU A 427 24.34 -8.94 18.12
N VAL A 428 25.44 -9.27 18.78
CA VAL A 428 25.71 -8.82 20.17
C VAL A 428 25.80 -7.29 20.23
N SER A 429 26.47 -6.68 19.25
CA SER A 429 26.64 -5.22 19.21
C SER A 429 25.31 -4.51 18.93
N ILE A 430 24.52 -5.02 17.97
CA ILE A 430 23.19 -4.48 17.69
C ILE A 430 22.26 -4.62 18.90
N GLN A 431 22.31 -5.76 19.61
CA GLN A 431 21.50 -5.96 20.81
C GLN A 431 21.84 -4.97 21.92
N LYS A 432 23.13 -4.60 22.07
CA LYS A 432 23.54 -3.52 22.99
C LYS A 432 22.98 -2.16 22.58
N VAL A 433 23.00 -1.84 21.27
CA VAL A 433 22.42 -0.60 20.76
C VAL A 433 20.91 -0.57 21.02
N VAL A 434 20.19 -1.64 20.69
CA VAL A 434 18.75 -1.76 20.95
C VAL A 434 18.43 -1.61 22.44
N GLY A 435 19.21 -2.25 23.32
CA GLY A 435 19.06 -2.12 24.77
C GLY A 435 19.38 -0.72 25.31
N SER A 436 20.12 0.11 24.57
CA SER A 436 20.44 1.48 24.96
C SER A 436 19.40 2.51 24.51
N VAL A 437 18.42 2.12 23.68
CA VAL A 437 17.33 3.02 23.25
C VAL A 437 16.51 3.43 24.46
N GLY A 438 16.42 4.72 24.69
CA GLY A 438 15.71 5.27 25.85
C GLY A 438 14.19 5.02 25.79
N GLU A 439 13.58 4.83 26.95
CA GLU A 439 12.15 4.58 27.07
C GLU A 439 11.29 5.73 26.48
N GLY A 440 11.77 6.98 26.58
CA GLY A 440 11.11 8.13 25.96
C GLY A 440 11.05 8.04 24.43
N GLN A 441 12.09 7.54 23.79
CA GLN A 441 12.15 7.37 22.33
C GLN A 441 11.21 6.26 21.86
N LYS A 442 11.20 5.13 22.55
CA LYS A 442 10.25 4.03 22.31
C LYS A 442 8.81 4.49 22.52
N LEU A 443 8.55 5.29 23.57
CA LEU A 443 7.23 5.84 23.83
C LEU A 443 6.75 6.77 22.72
N ILE A 444 7.61 7.64 22.19
CA ILE A 444 7.27 8.52 21.06
C ILE A 444 6.86 7.70 19.86
N LEU A 445 7.62 6.65 19.51
CA LEU A 445 7.24 5.75 18.39
C LEU A 445 5.89 5.08 18.64
N LEU A 446 5.66 4.57 19.86
CA LEU A 446 4.38 3.94 20.22
C LEU A 446 3.22 4.93 20.11
N LEU A 447 3.39 6.17 20.59
CA LEU A 447 2.36 7.20 20.49
C LEU A 447 2.08 7.59 19.04
N CYS A 448 3.12 7.70 18.21
CA CYS A 448 2.95 7.98 16.78
C CYS A 448 2.20 6.87 16.05
N MET A 449 2.44 5.60 16.37
CA MET A 449 1.77 4.47 15.73
C MET A 449 0.40 4.12 16.34
N THR A 450 -0.01 4.76 17.45
CA THR A 450 -1.29 4.47 18.14
C THR A 450 -2.19 5.69 18.25
N ILE A 451 -1.73 6.76 18.91
CA ILE A 451 -2.57 7.96 19.15
C ILE A 451 -2.86 8.68 17.85
N LEU A 452 -1.89 8.85 16.96
CA LEU A 452 -2.12 9.56 15.71
C LEU A 452 -3.15 8.87 14.81
N PRO A 453 -3.05 7.55 14.51
CA PRO A 453 -4.10 6.82 13.81
C PRO A 453 -5.46 6.88 14.52
N CYS A 454 -5.46 6.79 15.85
CA CYS A 454 -6.67 6.89 16.66
C CYS A 454 -7.39 8.24 16.44
N VAL A 455 -6.65 9.35 16.53
CA VAL A 455 -7.18 10.70 16.29
C VAL A 455 -7.70 10.85 14.85
N LEU A 456 -6.92 10.38 13.87
CA LEU A 456 -7.33 10.42 12.45
C LEU A 456 -8.63 9.61 12.22
N MET A 457 -8.76 8.47 12.87
CA MET A 457 -9.95 7.65 12.81
C MET A 457 -11.17 8.35 13.42
N LEU A 458 -11.01 8.99 14.59
CA LEU A 458 -12.07 9.77 15.24
C LEU A 458 -12.52 10.94 14.35
N VAL A 459 -11.56 11.65 13.75
CA VAL A 459 -11.85 12.76 12.82
C VAL A 459 -12.57 12.24 11.57
N SER A 460 -12.10 11.14 10.98
CA SER A 460 -12.73 10.49 9.83
C SER A 460 -14.18 10.10 10.13
N ASN A 461 -14.41 9.46 11.28
CA ASN A 461 -15.78 9.09 11.71
C ASN A 461 -16.67 10.34 11.91
N TYR A 462 -16.19 11.34 12.64
CA TYR A 462 -16.93 12.56 12.87
C TYR A 462 -17.35 13.26 11.56
N LEU A 463 -16.41 13.38 10.62
CA LEU A 463 -16.69 13.97 9.31
C LEU A 463 -17.68 13.12 8.51
N TYR A 464 -17.55 11.80 8.53
CA TYR A 464 -18.49 10.90 7.84
C TYR A 464 -19.90 11.04 8.41
N GLN A 465 -20.06 11.04 9.73
CA GLN A 465 -21.37 11.20 10.37
C GLN A 465 -22.03 12.55 10.01
N LYS A 466 -21.25 13.63 9.96
CA LYS A 466 -21.79 15.00 9.77
C LYS A 466 -21.86 15.45 8.31
N LYS A 467 -20.96 15.02 7.44
CA LYS A 467 -20.80 15.60 6.09
C LYS A 467 -21.23 14.67 4.97
N TYR A 468 -21.22 13.36 5.22
CA TYR A 468 -21.68 12.41 4.24
C TYR A 468 -23.17 12.11 4.44
N HIS A 469 -23.99 12.54 3.46
CA HIS A 469 -25.45 12.47 3.56
C HIS A 469 -26.07 11.32 2.77
N LEU A 470 -25.30 10.62 1.93
CA LEU A 470 -25.77 9.48 1.14
C LEU A 470 -25.83 8.20 1.99
N ASP A 471 -26.69 8.20 3.01
CA ASP A 471 -27.04 6.98 3.73
C ASP A 471 -27.87 6.02 2.86
N GLU A 472 -28.21 4.85 3.38
CA GLU A 472 -28.94 3.82 2.64
C GLU A 472 -30.32 4.30 2.16
N ALA A 473 -31.00 5.11 2.96
CA ALA A 473 -32.34 5.63 2.63
C ALA A 473 -32.27 6.68 1.52
N GLU A 474 -31.37 7.64 1.64
CA GLU A 474 -31.18 8.70 0.65
C GLU A 474 -30.66 8.14 -0.67
N TYR A 475 -29.71 7.18 -0.62
CA TYR A 475 -29.23 6.50 -1.81
C TYR A 475 -30.37 5.75 -2.54
N ALA A 476 -31.20 5.00 -1.79
CA ALA A 476 -32.34 4.29 -2.38
C ALA A 476 -33.40 5.26 -2.98
N ARG A 477 -33.58 6.45 -2.38
CA ARG A 477 -34.44 7.52 -2.92
C ARG A 477 -33.92 7.99 -4.28
N ILE A 478 -32.63 8.34 -4.35
CA ILE A 478 -31.99 8.83 -5.58
C ILE A 478 -32.07 7.78 -6.69
N CYS A 479 -31.77 6.51 -6.40
CA CYS A 479 -31.89 5.43 -7.38
C CYS A 479 -33.31 5.27 -7.94
N LYS A 480 -34.35 5.45 -7.10
CA LYS A 480 -35.75 5.42 -7.55
C LYS A 480 -36.12 6.61 -8.44
N GLU A 481 -35.56 7.79 -8.16
CA GLU A 481 -35.81 8.99 -8.98
C GLU A 481 -35.10 8.93 -10.32
N LEU A 482 -33.91 8.31 -10.41
CA LEU A 482 -33.19 8.08 -11.67
C LEU A 482 -33.82 7.00 -12.58
N GLN A 483 -34.68 6.14 -12.02
CA GLN A 483 -35.41 5.12 -12.78
C GLN A 483 -36.75 5.61 -13.36
N LYS A 484 -37.16 6.81 -13.00
CA LYS A 484 -38.38 7.48 -13.54
C LYS A 484 -38.02 8.32 -14.75
#